data_2c7d5e5d7cc0777694121f1c5fddb666
#
_entry.id   2c7d5e5d7cc0777694121f1c5fddb666
#
_cell.length_a   1.000
_cell.length_b   1.000
_cell.length_c   1.000
_cell.angle_alpha   90.00
_cell.angle_beta   90.00
_cell.angle_gamma   90.00
#
_symmetry.space_group_name_H-M   'P 1'
#
loop_
_entity.id
_entity.type
_entity.pdbx_description
1 polymer ?
#
loop_
_entity_poly.entity_id
_entity_poly.type
_entity_poly.pdbx_seq_one_letter_code
_entity_poly.pdbx_strand_id
1 'polypeptide(L)'
;EFMIAGEASYDFQHNYYDLSYGRTWGQDHRAYTRMLRPNSNIMTAVVGFEDRSMINQCLLNRYIISYEPYNFKGRLSDFPKTVAYGNKMDKLRTDFREYFWDGEFMNRIGASVCDENGREITSYAVYKGTNGKEGIVVCNYGDTAITVVPKLASGEELKYYRLVDNDELVEFETSFVIPAQSAAVVI
;
A
#
# COMPACT_ATOMS: atom_id res chain seq x y z
N GLU A 1 -24.89 3.09 -16.92
CA GLU A 1 -24.36 3.72 -15.69
C GLU A 1 -23.05 4.42 -16.05
N PHE A 2 -22.92 5.70 -15.68
CA PHE A 2 -21.71 6.48 -15.97
C PHE A 2 -20.86 6.55 -14.72
N MET A 3 -19.55 6.33 -14.87
CA MET A 3 -18.59 6.56 -13.81
C MET A 3 -18.09 8.01 -13.88
N ILE A 4 -18.18 8.73 -12.77
CA ILE A 4 -17.73 10.11 -12.66
C ILE A 4 -16.38 10.12 -11.93
N ALA A 5 -15.35 10.64 -12.61
CA ALA A 5 -14.02 10.83 -12.04
C ALA A 5 -13.67 12.31 -12.01
N GLY A 6 -12.96 12.74 -10.95
CA GLY A 6 -12.52 14.12 -10.80
C GLY A 6 -11.07 14.25 -10.35
N GLU A 7 -10.38 15.25 -10.85
CA GLU A 7 -9.09 15.67 -10.32
C GLU A 7 -9.29 16.36 -8.97
N ALA A 8 -8.41 16.04 -8.04
CA ALA A 8 -8.38 16.47 -6.66
C ALA A 8 -9.20 15.58 -5.69
N SER A 9 -8.61 15.37 -4.51
CA SER A 9 -9.15 14.47 -3.48
C SER A 9 -9.69 15.29 -2.32
N TYR A 10 -10.70 16.10 -2.57
CA TYR A 10 -11.41 16.81 -1.51
C TYR A 10 -12.55 15.93 -0.98
N ASP A 11 -12.68 15.84 0.33
CA ASP A 11 -13.65 14.94 0.99
C ASP A 11 -15.09 15.14 0.51
N PHE A 12 -15.48 16.37 0.21
CA PHE A 12 -16.80 16.69 -0.29
C PHE A 12 -17.08 16.10 -1.68
N GLN A 13 -16.07 16.01 -2.54
CA GLN A 13 -16.21 15.46 -3.91
C GLN A 13 -16.51 13.96 -3.93
N HIS A 14 -16.05 13.21 -2.92
CA HIS A 14 -16.34 11.78 -2.80
C HIS A 14 -17.83 11.44 -2.59
N ASN A 15 -18.68 12.44 -2.36
CA ASN A 15 -20.13 12.24 -2.37
C ASN A 15 -20.71 12.17 -3.79
N TYR A 16 -19.96 12.65 -4.78
CA TYR A 16 -20.44 12.81 -6.16
C TYR A 16 -19.59 12.06 -7.18
N TYR A 17 -18.35 11.71 -6.84
CA TYR A 17 -17.41 11.05 -7.72
C TYR A 17 -17.24 9.59 -7.34
N ASP A 18 -17.28 8.72 -8.33
CA ASP A 18 -16.96 7.30 -8.17
C ASP A 18 -15.45 7.09 -8.00
N LEU A 19 -14.64 8.00 -8.55
CA LEU A 19 -13.17 7.97 -8.51
C LEU A 19 -12.61 9.37 -8.34
N SER A 20 -11.72 9.55 -7.36
CA SER A 20 -10.91 10.75 -7.20
C SER A 20 -9.48 10.50 -7.65
N TYR A 21 -8.92 11.46 -8.36
CA TYR A 21 -7.54 11.43 -8.81
C TYR A 21 -6.70 12.41 -8.02
N GLY A 22 -5.65 11.90 -7.36
CA GLY A 22 -4.61 12.70 -6.72
C GLY A 22 -3.28 12.51 -7.44
N ARG A 23 -2.49 13.57 -7.57
CA ARG A 23 -1.14 13.46 -8.11
C ARG A 23 -0.19 12.81 -7.10
N THR A 24 1.06 12.62 -7.49
CA THR A 24 2.09 12.02 -6.64
C THR A 24 2.22 12.73 -5.30
N TRP A 25 2.30 11.93 -4.25
CA TRP A 25 2.59 12.41 -2.90
C TRP A 25 3.98 11.93 -2.45
N GLY A 26 4.62 12.69 -1.58
CA GLY A 26 5.88 12.28 -0.96
C GLY A 26 5.71 11.10 0.00
N GLN A 27 6.82 10.54 0.46
CA GLN A 27 6.82 9.40 1.40
C GLN A 27 6.15 9.71 2.75
N ASP A 28 6.14 10.98 3.16
CA ASP A 28 5.48 11.46 4.38
C ASP A 28 3.99 11.77 4.17
N HIS A 29 3.45 11.42 3.00
CA HIS A 29 2.05 11.62 2.70
C HIS A 29 1.17 10.96 3.75
N ARG A 30 0.21 11.72 4.26
CA ARG A 30 -0.83 11.23 5.16
C ARG A 30 -2.13 11.05 4.39
N ALA A 31 -2.64 9.85 4.44
CA ALA A 31 -3.86 9.48 3.71
C ALA A 31 -5.13 9.97 4.41
N TYR A 32 -5.23 11.29 4.68
CA TYR A 32 -6.40 11.85 5.39
C TYR A 32 -7.71 11.49 4.70
N THR A 33 -7.77 11.62 3.38
CA THR A 33 -8.98 11.26 2.61
C THR A 33 -9.31 9.77 2.78
N ARG A 34 -8.30 8.90 2.76
CA ARG A 34 -8.49 7.46 3.01
C ARG A 34 -9.00 7.20 4.42
N MET A 35 -8.55 7.96 5.42
CA MET A 35 -9.02 7.83 6.81
C MET A 35 -10.46 8.30 6.98
N LEU A 36 -10.82 9.42 6.37
CA LEU A 36 -12.16 10.01 6.44
C LEU A 36 -13.18 9.28 5.56
N ARG A 37 -12.72 8.70 4.46
CA ARG A 37 -13.52 8.02 3.45
C ARG A 37 -12.88 6.67 3.09
N PRO A 38 -12.91 5.68 4.00
CA PRO A 38 -12.15 4.43 3.84
C PRO A 38 -12.52 3.63 2.58
N ASN A 39 -13.74 3.78 2.09
CA ASN A 39 -14.23 3.06 0.90
C ASN A 39 -14.14 3.86 -0.41
N SER A 40 -13.59 5.08 -0.39
CA SER A 40 -13.44 5.88 -1.61
C SER A 40 -12.42 5.27 -2.57
N ASN A 41 -12.71 5.34 -3.86
CA ASN A 41 -11.74 5.01 -4.89
C ASN A 41 -10.82 6.21 -5.12
N ILE A 42 -9.56 6.06 -4.77
CA ILE A 42 -8.54 7.09 -4.94
C ILE A 42 -7.48 6.56 -5.88
N MET A 43 -7.25 7.26 -6.97
CA MET A 43 -6.21 6.96 -7.96
C MET A 43 -5.05 7.94 -7.79
N THR A 44 -3.83 7.49 -8.00
CA THR A 44 -2.63 8.33 -7.97
C THR A 44 -1.72 8.09 -9.16
N ALA A 45 -1.04 9.16 -9.59
CA ALA A 45 -0.07 9.09 -10.67
C ALA A 45 1.21 8.35 -10.23
N VAL A 46 1.68 7.45 -11.08
CA VAL A 46 2.99 6.82 -11.00
C VAL A 46 3.75 7.20 -12.27
N VAL A 47 4.74 8.06 -12.14
CA VAL A 47 5.40 8.73 -13.25
C VAL A 47 6.86 8.31 -13.46
N GLY A 48 7.47 7.69 -12.48
CA GLY A 48 8.90 7.35 -12.49
C GLY A 48 9.21 6.03 -13.19
N PHE A 49 10.39 5.93 -13.82
CA PHE A 49 10.82 4.75 -14.58
C PHE A 49 11.16 3.54 -13.71
N GLU A 50 11.51 3.75 -12.44
CA GLU A 50 11.78 2.73 -11.43
C GLU A 50 11.10 3.13 -10.10
N ASP A 51 9.85 3.54 -10.18
CA ASP A 51 9.15 4.19 -9.08
C ASP A 51 8.47 3.16 -8.15
N ARG A 52 9.28 2.37 -7.48
CA ARG A 52 8.80 1.42 -6.46
C ARG A 52 8.16 2.13 -5.27
N SER A 53 8.65 3.32 -4.91
CA SER A 53 8.11 4.08 -3.78
C SER A 53 6.65 4.45 -3.97
N MET A 54 6.26 4.94 -5.16
CA MET A 54 4.86 5.25 -5.45
C MET A 54 3.98 4.00 -5.54
N ILE A 55 4.51 2.89 -6.09
CA ILE A 55 3.80 1.61 -6.09
C ILE A 55 3.59 1.12 -4.65
N ASN A 56 4.61 1.22 -3.78
CA ASN A 56 4.49 0.86 -2.37
C ASN A 56 3.48 1.75 -1.63
N GLN A 57 3.39 3.05 -1.97
CA GLN A 57 2.35 3.92 -1.43
C GLN A 57 0.95 3.52 -1.91
N CYS A 58 0.82 3.03 -3.15
CA CYS A 58 -0.45 2.50 -3.64
C CYS A 58 -0.90 1.27 -2.85
N LEU A 59 0.03 0.39 -2.48
CA LEU A 59 -0.26 -0.73 -1.60
C LEU A 59 -0.63 -0.26 -0.19
N LEU A 60 0.22 0.59 0.40
CA LEU A 60 0.06 1.09 1.77
C LEU A 60 -1.29 1.77 2.01
N ASN A 61 -1.73 2.60 1.06
CA ASN A 61 -2.92 3.44 1.22
C ASN A 61 -4.12 2.96 0.37
N ARG A 62 -4.03 1.79 -0.24
CA ARG A 62 -5.06 1.23 -1.14
C ARG A 62 -5.42 2.20 -2.27
N TYR A 63 -4.40 2.77 -2.95
CA TYR A 63 -4.62 3.60 -4.12
C TYR A 63 -4.65 2.76 -5.40
N ILE A 64 -5.45 3.22 -6.36
CA ILE A 64 -5.47 2.72 -7.73
C ILE A 64 -4.31 3.38 -8.48
N ILE A 65 -3.56 2.60 -9.24
CA ILE A 65 -2.43 3.11 -10.01
C ILE A 65 -2.93 3.76 -11.30
N SER A 66 -2.49 5.00 -11.54
CA SER A 66 -2.51 5.64 -12.86
C SER A 66 -1.08 5.71 -13.38
N TYR A 67 -0.75 4.87 -14.35
CA TYR A 67 0.58 4.91 -14.97
C TYR A 67 0.68 6.07 -15.95
N GLU A 68 1.55 7.03 -15.67
CA GLU A 68 1.62 8.29 -16.38
C GLU A 68 3.07 8.65 -16.82
N PRO A 69 3.72 7.80 -17.63
CA PRO A 69 5.08 8.08 -18.09
C PRO A 69 5.11 9.39 -18.85
N TYR A 70 6.14 10.20 -18.62
CA TYR A 70 6.31 11.52 -19.23
C TYR A 70 5.09 12.47 -19.05
N ASN A 71 4.40 12.39 -17.93
CA ASN A 71 3.21 13.20 -17.67
C ASN A 71 2.16 13.06 -18.80
N PHE A 72 1.66 11.83 -18.98
CA PHE A 72 0.67 11.40 -20.00
C PHE A 72 1.17 11.41 -21.47
N LYS A 73 2.44 11.62 -21.72
CA LYS A 73 2.99 11.66 -23.08
C LYS A 73 3.69 10.39 -23.51
N GLY A 74 3.92 9.47 -22.57
CA GLY A 74 4.61 8.21 -22.82
C GLY A 74 3.67 7.02 -22.97
N ARG A 75 4.28 5.85 -23.15
CA ARG A 75 3.61 4.54 -23.23
C ARG A 75 4.04 3.68 -22.06
N LEU A 76 3.24 2.68 -21.69
CA LEU A 76 3.60 1.72 -20.64
C LEU A 76 4.91 0.98 -20.94
N SER A 77 5.19 0.74 -22.21
CA SER A 77 6.46 0.15 -22.68
C SER A 77 7.70 0.99 -22.38
N ASP A 78 7.54 2.28 -22.08
CA ASP A 78 8.66 3.17 -21.83
C ASP A 78 9.25 3.01 -20.43
N PHE A 79 8.48 2.44 -19.47
CA PHE A 79 8.94 2.16 -18.11
C PHE A 79 8.54 0.77 -17.60
N PRO A 80 9.05 -0.27 -18.24
CA PRO A 80 8.64 -1.64 -18.00
C PRO A 80 8.93 -2.14 -16.57
N LYS A 81 9.96 -1.62 -15.90
CA LYS A 81 10.30 -2.00 -14.52
C LYS A 81 9.22 -1.54 -13.53
N THR A 82 8.74 -0.30 -13.65
CA THR A 82 7.66 0.22 -12.82
C THR A 82 6.38 -0.58 -13.03
N VAL A 83 6.01 -0.85 -14.28
CA VAL A 83 4.82 -1.63 -14.61
C VAL A 83 4.93 -3.06 -14.09
N ALA A 84 6.09 -3.70 -14.26
CA ALA A 84 6.30 -5.06 -13.78
C ALA A 84 6.17 -5.16 -12.25
N TYR A 85 6.74 -4.19 -11.51
CA TYR A 85 6.61 -4.14 -10.06
C TYR A 85 5.18 -3.83 -9.61
N GLY A 86 4.50 -2.92 -10.29
CA GLY A 86 3.11 -2.60 -10.01
C GLY A 86 2.16 -3.78 -10.27
N ASN A 87 2.41 -4.58 -11.30
CA ASN A 87 1.64 -5.80 -11.57
C ASN A 87 1.82 -6.85 -10.45
N LYS A 88 3.04 -6.99 -9.92
CA LYS A 88 3.29 -7.87 -8.76
C LYS A 88 2.56 -7.37 -7.50
N MET A 89 2.61 -6.06 -7.25
CA MET A 89 1.90 -5.45 -6.13
C MET A 89 0.39 -5.64 -6.25
N ASP A 90 -0.18 -5.45 -7.45
CA ASP A 90 -1.61 -5.60 -7.67
C ASP A 90 -2.05 -7.07 -7.54
N LYS A 91 -1.21 -8.00 -8.02
CA LYS A 91 -1.41 -9.44 -7.77
C LYS A 91 -1.41 -9.75 -6.28
N LEU A 92 -0.40 -9.26 -5.53
CA LEU A 92 -0.31 -9.43 -4.07
C LEU A 92 -1.58 -8.94 -3.37
N ARG A 93 -2.02 -7.72 -3.69
CA ARG A 93 -3.23 -7.12 -3.13
C ARG A 93 -4.50 -7.90 -3.51
N THR A 94 -4.54 -8.48 -4.71
CA THR A 94 -5.66 -9.29 -5.18
C THR A 94 -5.67 -10.67 -4.51
N ASP A 95 -4.52 -11.30 -4.31
CA ASP A 95 -4.41 -12.59 -3.63
C ASP A 95 -4.87 -12.52 -2.15
N PHE A 96 -4.74 -11.35 -1.51
CA PHE A 96 -5.22 -11.06 -0.15
C PHE A 96 -6.33 -10.01 -0.16
N ARG A 97 -7.25 -10.16 -1.11
CA ARG A 97 -8.32 -9.21 -1.39
C ARG A 97 -9.17 -8.88 -0.16
N GLU A 98 -9.44 -9.88 0.67
CA GLU A 98 -10.25 -9.74 1.89
C GLU A 98 -9.69 -8.70 2.87
N TYR A 99 -8.38 -8.45 2.86
CA TYR A 99 -7.72 -7.42 3.67
C TYR A 99 -7.52 -6.12 2.89
N PHE A 100 -6.83 -6.20 1.74
CA PHE A 100 -6.23 -5.03 1.13
C PHE A 100 -7.07 -4.39 0.01
N TRP A 101 -8.19 -5.01 -0.37
CA TRP A 101 -9.20 -4.42 -1.24
C TRP A 101 -10.54 -4.24 -0.53
N ASP A 102 -11.08 -5.28 0.05
CA ASP A 102 -12.44 -5.30 0.58
C ASP A 102 -12.47 -5.01 2.09
N GLY A 103 -11.31 -5.07 2.76
CA GLY A 103 -11.17 -4.76 4.18
C GLY A 103 -11.23 -3.27 4.51
N GLU A 104 -11.37 -2.95 5.78
CA GLU A 104 -11.40 -1.60 6.30
C GLU A 104 -9.99 -1.06 6.54
N PHE A 105 -9.69 0.13 6.06
CA PHE A 105 -8.42 0.81 6.31
C PHE A 105 -8.42 1.45 7.70
N MET A 106 -7.53 0.98 8.56
CA MET A 106 -7.41 1.41 9.96
C MET A 106 -6.25 2.40 10.20
N ASN A 107 -5.57 2.86 9.15
CA ASN A 107 -4.31 3.61 9.27
C ASN A 107 -3.29 2.79 10.08
N ARG A 108 -2.79 3.30 11.21
CA ARG A 108 -1.87 2.59 12.12
C ARG A 108 -2.54 2.13 13.42
N ILE A 109 -3.87 2.20 13.49
CA ILE A 109 -4.63 1.76 14.66
C ILE A 109 -4.68 0.23 14.68
N GLY A 110 -4.43 -0.35 15.83
CA GLY A 110 -4.49 -1.80 16.04
C GLY A 110 -3.15 -2.52 15.93
N ALA A 111 -2.05 -1.84 15.56
CA ALA A 111 -0.75 -2.48 15.49
C ALA A 111 0.41 -1.53 15.85
N SER A 112 1.58 -2.12 16.04
CA SER A 112 2.87 -1.43 16.07
C SER A 112 3.87 -2.17 15.19
N VAL A 113 4.76 -1.42 14.53
CA VAL A 113 5.87 -1.99 13.77
C VAL A 113 7.15 -1.28 14.21
N CYS A 114 8.14 -2.05 14.63
CA CYS A 114 9.44 -1.55 15.03
C CYS A 114 10.55 -2.19 14.20
N ASP A 115 11.72 -1.56 14.18
CA ASP A 115 12.93 -2.21 13.72
C ASP A 115 13.51 -3.16 14.79
N GLU A 116 14.61 -3.84 14.49
CA GLU A 116 15.30 -4.77 15.41
C GLU A 116 15.84 -4.10 16.68
N ASN A 117 15.99 -2.77 16.68
CA ASN A 117 16.45 -1.98 17.83
C ASN A 117 15.27 -1.41 18.65
N GLY A 118 14.03 -1.75 18.29
CA GLY A 118 12.84 -1.24 18.94
C GLY A 118 12.42 0.18 18.51
N ARG A 119 13.04 0.73 17.45
CA ARG A 119 12.68 2.05 16.91
C ARG A 119 11.41 1.91 16.06
N GLU A 120 10.46 2.80 16.28
CA GLU A 120 9.21 2.81 15.52
C GLU A 120 9.42 3.03 14.01
N ILE A 121 8.80 2.17 13.21
CA ILE A 121 8.65 2.33 11.77
C ILE A 121 7.26 2.90 11.53
N THR A 122 7.15 3.99 10.78
CA THR A 122 5.87 4.67 10.54
C THR A 122 5.27 4.39 9.16
N SER A 123 6.00 3.70 8.28
CA SER A 123 5.58 3.34 6.94
C SER A 123 4.79 2.03 6.91
N TYR A 124 3.72 1.95 7.72
CA TYR A 124 2.80 0.82 7.71
C TYR A 124 1.35 1.25 7.81
N ALA A 125 0.46 0.36 7.41
CA ALA A 125 -0.99 0.50 7.57
C ALA A 125 -1.62 -0.83 7.98
N VAL A 126 -2.64 -0.75 8.83
CA VAL A 126 -3.45 -1.87 9.28
C VAL A 126 -4.73 -1.92 8.46
N TYR A 127 -5.14 -3.11 8.11
CA TYR A 127 -6.40 -3.40 7.45
C TYR A 127 -7.16 -4.46 8.23
N LYS A 128 -8.41 -4.18 8.56
CA LYS A 128 -9.31 -5.17 9.13
C LYS A 128 -10.03 -5.89 7.99
N GLY A 129 -9.71 -7.15 7.83
CA GLY A 129 -10.27 -7.98 6.76
C GLY A 129 -11.76 -8.25 6.95
N THR A 130 -12.42 -8.62 5.86
CA THR A 130 -13.83 -9.06 5.88
C THR A 130 -14.04 -10.34 6.70
N ASN A 131 -12.97 -11.08 6.95
CA ASN A 131 -12.93 -12.24 7.84
C ASN A 131 -12.80 -11.88 9.33
N GLY A 132 -12.74 -10.57 9.66
CA GLY A 132 -12.61 -10.04 11.03
C GLY A 132 -11.19 -10.01 11.58
N LYS A 133 -10.20 -10.57 10.87
CA LYS A 133 -8.79 -10.54 11.25
C LYS A 133 -8.11 -9.25 10.77
N GLU A 134 -6.98 -8.93 11.38
CA GLU A 134 -6.15 -7.78 10.99
C GLU A 134 -4.96 -8.24 10.15
N GLY A 135 -4.65 -7.47 9.11
CA GLY A 135 -3.44 -7.60 8.29
C GLY A 135 -2.69 -6.27 8.21
N ILE A 136 -1.40 -6.33 8.03
CA ILE A 136 -0.53 -5.14 7.98
C ILE A 136 0.16 -5.05 6.61
N VAL A 137 0.19 -3.86 6.04
CA VAL A 137 1.12 -3.50 4.96
C VAL A 137 2.30 -2.77 5.59
N VAL A 138 3.53 -3.16 5.28
CA VAL A 138 4.75 -2.45 5.71
C VAL A 138 5.60 -2.13 4.50
N CYS A 139 6.07 -0.88 4.39
CA CYS A 139 6.90 -0.41 3.29
C CYS A 139 8.30 -0.01 3.78
N ASN A 140 9.31 -0.40 3.01
CA ASN A 140 10.67 0.09 3.14
C ASN A 140 10.97 1.05 1.98
N TYR A 141 11.04 2.33 2.27
CA TYR A 141 11.39 3.38 1.29
C TYR A 141 12.89 3.68 1.25
N GLY A 142 13.67 3.06 2.13
CA GLY A 142 15.12 3.26 2.20
C GLY A 142 15.89 2.48 1.12
N ASP A 143 17.18 2.79 1.00
CA ASP A 143 18.11 2.17 0.05
C ASP A 143 18.82 0.93 0.62
N THR A 144 18.51 0.55 1.84
CA THR A 144 19.01 -0.66 2.52
C THR A 144 17.86 -1.51 3.02
N ALA A 145 18.10 -2.81 3.17
CA ALA A 145 17.13 -3.71 3.80
C ALA A 145 16.91 -3.34 5.27
N ILE A 146 15.71 -3.56 5.77
CA ILE A 146 15.35 -3.37 7.17
C ILE A 146 14.77 -4.65 7.76
N THR A 147 15.08 -4.92 9.02
CA THR A 147 14.37 -5.94 9.82
C THR A 147 13.17 -5.28 10.48
N VAL A 148 12.00 -5.91 10.38
CA VAL A 148 10.76 -5.41 10.97
C VAL A 148 10.18 -6.40 11.97
N VAL A 149 9.63 -5.87 13.06
CA VAL A 149 8.96 -6.59 14.15
C VAL A 149 7.52 -6.09 14.23
N PRO A 150 6.56 -6.67 13.51
CA PRO A 150 5.16 -6.27 13.58
C PRO A 150 4.46 -6.94 14.77
N LYS A 151 3.54 -6.21 15.41
CA LYS A 151 2.70 -6.72 16.50
C LYS A 151 1.29 -6.14 16.42
N LEU A 152 0.29 -6.98 16.60
CA LEU A 152 -1.10 -6.55 16.76
C LEU A 152 -1.36 -6.15 18.22
N ALA A 153 -2.14 -5.09 18.42
CA ALA A 153 -2.56 -4.64 19.74
C ALA A 153 -3.55 -5.64 20.41
N SER A 154 -4.27 -6.44 19.59
CA SER A 154 -5.14 -7.51 20.06
C SER A 154 -4.38 -8.64 20.75
N GLY A 155 -3.07 -8.77 20.49
CA GLY A 155 -2.26 -9.89 20.95
C GLY A 155 -2.38 -11.14 20.05
N GLU A 156 -3.17 -11.08 18.98
CA GLU A 156 -3.17 -12.14 17.97
C GLU A 156 -1.82 -12.22 17.27
N GLU A 157 -1.39 -13.43 16.96
CA GLU A 157 -0.11 -13.65 16.28
C GLU A 157 -0.24 -13.45 14.78
N LEU A 158 0.67 -12.66 14.23
CA LEU A 158 0.96 -12.61 12.79
C LEU A 158 1.94 -13.73 12.48
N LYS A 159 1.65 -14.55 11.49
CA LYS A 159 2.43 -15.78 11.21
C LYS A 159 3.13 -15.76 9.87
N TYR A 160 2.58 -15.01 8.91
CA TYR A 160 3.05 -15.06 7.54
C TYR A 160 3.27 -13.67 7.00
N TYR A 161 4.28 -13.52 6.15
CA TYR A 161 4.46 -12.35 5.32
C TYR A 161 4.67 -12.74 3.86
N ARG A 162 4.38 -11.83 2.97
CA ARG A 162 4.69 -11.94 1.56
C ARG A 162 5.21 -10.60 1.04
N LEU A 163 6.40 -10.63 0.43
CA LEU A 163 6.99 -9.47 -0.24
C LEU A 163 6.31 -9.25 -1.59
N VAL A 164 6.28 -7.99 -2.07
CA VAL A 164 5.78 -7.67 -3.42
C VAL A 164 6.57 -8.41 -4.50
N ASP A 165 7.87 -8.58 -4.31
CA ASP A 165 8.73 -9.28 -5.29
C ASP A 165 8.68 -10.81 -5.21
N ASN A 166 8.00 -11.38 -4.22
CA ASN A 166 7.91 -12.82 -4.02
C ASN A 166 6.46 -13.31 -4.13
N ASP A 167 6.27 -14.44 -4.80
CA ASP A 167 4.94 -15.08 -4.89
C ASP A 167 4.65 -16.03 -3.72
N GLU A 168 5.64 -16.30 -2.86
CA GLU A 168 5.51 -17.22 -1.74
C GLU A 168 5.12 -16.49 -0.45
N LEU A 169 4.21 -17.10 0.29
CA LEU A 169 3.88 -16.75 1.67
C LEU A 169 4.92 -17.42 2.58
N VAL A 170 5.64 -16.62 3.35
CA VAL A 170 6.75 -17.08 4.19
C VAL A 170 6.33 -16.99 5.67
N GLU A 171 6.56 -18.07 6.40
CA GLU A 171 6.34 -18.10 7.84
C GLU A 171 7.46 -17.34 8.57
N PHE A 172 7.11 -16.63 9.63
CA PHE A 172 8.08 -15.97 10.51
C PHE A 172 7.64 -16.09 11.98
N GLU A 173 8.57 -16.00 12.90
CA GLU A 173 8.28 -16.08 14.34
C GLU A 173 8.03 -14.70 14.94
N THR A 174 9.00 -13.79 14.83
CA THR A 174 8.95 -12.46 15.47
C THR A 174 9.30 -11.33 14.54
N SER A 175 10.17 -11.59 13.58
CA SER A 175 10.70 -10.56 12.66
C SER A 175 11.00 -11.14 11.28
N PHE A 176 11.05 -10.27 10.29
CA PHE A 176 11.48 -10.62 8.93
C PHE A 176 12.13 -9.41 8.26
N VAL A 177 12.77 -9.63 7.12
CA VAL A 177 13.51 -8.61 6.38
C VAL A 177 12.71 -8.11 5.19
N ILE A 178 12.61 -6.79 5.05
CA ILE A 178 12.09 -6.14 3.84
C ILE A 178 13.27 -5.52 3.07
N PRO A 179 13.52 -5.95 1.83
CA PRO A 179 14.55 -5.36 0.98
C PRO A 179 14.38 -3.86 0.76
N ALA A 180 15.44 -3.20 0.31
CA ALA A 180 15.39 -1.80 -0.11
C ALA A 180 14.28 -1.56 -1.15
N GLN A 181 13.60 -0.44 -1.05
CA GLN A 181 12.55 -0.01 -1.99
C GLN A 181 11.47 -1.08 -2.22
N SER A 182 11.12 -1.84 -1.18
CA SER A 182 10.14 -2.93 -1.25
C SER A 182 9.04 -2.78 -0.20
N ALA A 183 8.03 -3.64 -0.29
CA ALA A 183 6.95 -3.72 0.68
C ALA A 183 6.53 -5.17 0.92
N ALA A 184 5.87 -5.37 2.05
CA ALA A 184 5.31 -6.65 2.45
C ALA A 184 3.87 -6.49 2.94
N VAL A 185 3.09 -7.56 2.78
CA VAL A 185 1.87 -7.79 3.56
C VAL A 185 2.16 -8.81 4.65
N VAL A 186 1.50 -8.67 5.79
CA VAL A 186 1.67 -9.53 6.97
C VAL A 186 0.30 -9.93 7.49
N ILE A 187 0.09 -11.21 7.70
CA ILE A 187 -1.20 -11.79 8.15
C ILE A 187 -1.00 -12.84 9.23
#